data_520cc5d715575da76b99af2c3760cad9
#
_entry.id   520cc5d715575da76b99af2c3760cad9
#
_cell.length_a   1.000
_cell.length_b   1.000
_cell.length_c   1.000
_cell.angle_alpha   90.00
_cell.angle_beta   90.00
_cell.angle_gamma   90.00
#
_symmetry.space_group_name_H-M   'P 1'
#
loop_
_entity.id
_entity.type
_entity.pdbx_description
1 polymer ?
#
loop_
_entity_poly.entity_id
_entity_poly.type
_entity_poly.pdbx_seq_one_letter_code
_entity_poly.pdbx_strand_id
1 'polypeptide(L)'
;RANAVFLRQTYKFLDTPSEMYQGSLTTEKRSDRNYEIEFRDVLFRYPGAEDYALRHVSMKFRVGERLAVVGENGSGKTTFIKLLCRLYDPTEGAILLNGIDIRKYDYDEYIALFSVVFQDFQLLSFSLGQNVAAAVQYNPERAKACLQKAGFGDRLAQLPDGLETKLYKDFDEKGVQISGGEAQKIALAR
;
A
#
# COMPACT_ATOMS: atom_id res chain seq x y z
N ARG A 1 3.99 17.99 -34.19
CA ARG A 1 5.37 17.67 -33.70
C ARG A 1 5.43 17.63 -32.17
N ALA A 2 4.72 18.49 -31.42
CA ALA A 2 4.70 18.52 -29.96
C ALA A 2 4.16 17.19 -29.36
N ASN A 3 3.06 16.64 -29.88
CA ASN A 3 2.46 15.40 -29.39
C ASN A 3 3.40 14.20 -29.50
N ALA A 4 4.27 14.16 -30.51
CA ALA A 4 5.25 13.06 -30.66
C ALA A 4 6.34 13.09 -29.57
N VAL A 5 6.70 14.28 -29.06
CA VAL A 5 7.66 14.41 -27.96
C VAL A 5 7.05 13.91 -26.65
N PHE A 6 5.79 14.28 -26.34
CA PHE A 6 5.08 13.79 -25.16
C PHE A 6 4.90 12.26 -25.21
N LEU A 7 4.47 11.71 -26.32
CA LEU A 7 4.32 10.27 -26.48
C LEU A 7 5.66 9.55 -26.28
N ARG A 8 6.74 10.07 -26.83
CA ARG A 8 8.08 9.48 -26.66
C ARG A 8 8.52 9.48 -25.19
N GLN A 9 8.24 10.55 -24.44
CA GLN A 9 8.56 10.59 -23.01
C GLN A 9 7.71 9.61 -22.21
N THR A 10 6.42 9.49 -22.55
CA THR A 10 5.51 8.52 -21.92
C THR A 10 5.98 7.08 -22.18
N TYR A 11 6.30 6.74 -23.42
CA TYR A 11 6.85 5.42 -23.74
C TYR A 11 8.17 5.15 -23.05
N LYS A 12 9.09 6.13 -23.02
CA LYS A 12 10.35 5.99 -22.29
C LYS A 12 10.13 5.70 -20.79
N PHE A 13 9.11 6.31 -20.18
CA PHE A 13 8.74 6.04 -18.79
C PHE A 13 8.15 4.63 -18.64
N LEU A 14 7.23 4.23 -19.53
CA LEU A 14 6.59 2.90 -19.48
C LEU A 14 7.59 1.76 -19.77
N ASP A 15 8.58 2.02 -20.61
CA ASP A 15 9.63 1.05 -20.98
C ASP A 15 10.79 1.02 -19.96
N THR A 16 10.71 1.80 -18.86
CA THR A 16 11.74 1.76 -17.82
C THR A 16 11.74 0.38 -17.15
N PRO A 17 12.82 -0.39 -17.24
CA PRO A 17 12.87 -1.72 -16.65
C PRO A 17 12.84 -1.64 -15.13
N SER A 18 12.21 -2.62 -14.49
CA SER A 18 12.30 -2.79 -13.06
C SER A 18 13.71 -3.25 -12.68
N GLU A 19 14.38 -2.51 -11.81
CA GLU A 19 15.69 -2.91 -11.28
C GLU A 19 15.58 -3.93 -10.13
N MET A 20 14.37 -4.21 -9.67
CA MET A 20 14.14 -5.17 -8.59
C MET A 20 14.32 -6.60 -9.09
N TYR A 21 15.10 -7.37 -8.34
CA TYR A 21 15.27 -8.80 -8.62
C TYR A 21 13.92 -9.52 -8.50
N GLN A 22 13.57 -10.24 -9.55
CA GLN A 22 12.37 -11.08 -9.61
C GLN A 22 12.74 -12.48 -9.12
N GLY A 23 12.31 -12.84 -7.91
CA GLY A 23 12.43 -14.20 -7.42
C GLY A 23 11.50 -15.16 -8.17
N SER A 24 11.66 -16.45 -7.92
CA SER A 24 10.87 -17.50 -8.59
C SER A 24 10.15 -18.44 -7.61
N LEU A 25 10.33 -18.23 -6.30
CA LEU A 25 9.65 -19.06 -5.30
C LEU A 25 8.21 -18.58 -5.13
N THR A 26 7.28 -19.51 -5.20
CA THR A 26 5.87 -19.26 -4.86
C THR A 26 5.71 -19.05 -3.36
N THR A 27 4.79 -18.17 -2.97
CA THR A 27 4.42 -18.03 -1.57
C THR A 27 3.48 -19.16 -1.16
N GLU A 28 3.81 -19.90 -0.09
CA GLU A 28 2.90 -20.90 0.45
C GLU A 28 1.61 -20.23 0.93
N LYS A 29 0.48 -20.61 0.34
CA LYS A 29 -0.84 -20.21 0.85
C LYS A 29 -1.19 -21.08 2.06
N ARG A 30 -0.72 -20.70 3.23
CA ARG A 30 -1.02 -21.40 4.47
C ARG A 30 -2.43 -21.08 4.95
N SER A 31 -3.25 -22.09 5.16
CA SER A 31 -4.60 -21.94 5.69
C SER A 31 -4.60 -21.40 7.13
N ASP A 32 -3.56 -21.68 7.90
CA ASP A 32 -3.36 -21.21 9.28
C ASP A 32 -2.81 -19.79 9.36
N ARG A 33 -2.43 -19.19 8.21
CA ARG A 33 -1.78 -17.86 8.12
C ARG A 33 -0.58 -17.68 9.06
N ASN A 34 0.05 -18.76 9.46
CA ASN A 34 1.17 -18.74 10.39
C ASN A 34 2.47 -18.37 9.65
N TYR A 35 2.62 -17.11 9.31
CA TYR A 35 3.81 -16.56 8.70
C TYR A 35 4.65 -15.86 9.77
N GLU A 36 5.94 -16.08 9.71
CA GLU A 36 6.92 -15.42 10.55
C GLU A 36 7.79 -14.51 9.68
N ILE A 37 7.93 -13.26 10.10
CA ILE A 37 8.78 -12.28 9.44
C ILE A 37 9.96 -11.96 10.35
N GLU A 38 11.17 -11.98 9.78
CA GLU A 38 12.41 -11.66 10.48
C GLU A 38 13.20 -10.63 9.71
N PHE A 39 13.50 -9.51 10.34
CA PHE A 39 14.54 -8.57 9.92
C PHE A 39 15.83 -9.00 10.57
N ARG A 40 16.87 -9.23 9.78
CA ARG A 40 18.17 -9.72 10.25
C ARG A 40 19.24 -8.72 9.88
N ASP A 41 19.69 -7.95 10.88
CA ASP A 41 20.73 -6.92 10.77
C ASP A 41 20.55 -5.99 9.55
N VAL A 42 19.34 -5.45 9.40
CA VAL A 42 18.94 -4.68 8.22
C VAL A 42 19.49 -3.26 8.31
N LEU A 43 20.30 -2.90 7.31
CA LEU A 43 20.66 -1.51 7.00
C LEU A 43 19.96 -1.09 5.72
N PHE A 44 19.48 0.14 5.68
CA PHE A 44 18.88 0.68 4.46
C PHE A 44 19.17 2.16 4.29
N ARG A 45 19.51 2.49 3.06
CA ARG A 45 19.73 3.85 2.57
C ARG A 45 18.95 4.03 1.27
N TYR A 46 18.20 5.14 1.16
CA TYR A 46 17.52 5.45 -0.09
C TYR A 46 18.51 5.71 -1.24
N PRO A 47 18.15 5.39 -2.48
CA PRO A 47 18.98 5.71 -3.64
C PRO A 47 19.33 7.21 -3.65
N GLY A 48 20.64 7.51 -3.78
CA GLY A 48 21.14 8.88 -3.80
C GLY A 48 21.25 9.58 -2.43
N ALA A 49 20.83 8.93 -1.33
CA ALA A 49 21.05 9.48 0.03
C ALA A 49 22.43 9.08 0.57
N GLU A 50 23.03 9.94 1.38
CA GLU A 50 24.29 9.64 2.09
C GLU A 50 24.04 8.89 3.39
N ASP A 51 22.96 9.24 4.09
CA ASP A 51 22.62 8.68 5.38
C ASP A 51 21.73 7.43 5.30
N TYR A 52 21.94 6.53 6.27
CA TYR A 52 21.07 5.38 6.47
C TYR A 52 19.75 5.79 7.13
N ALA A 53 18.64 5.39 6.51
CA ALA A 53 17.29 5.55 7.06
C ALA A 53 16.96 4.47 8.11
N LEU A 54 17.57 3.28 8.00
CA LEU A 54 17.55 2.23 9.02
C LEU A 54 18.98 1.72 9.27
N ARG A 55 19.28 1.43 10.53
CA ARG A 55 20.60 0.95 10.94
C ARG A 55 20.46 -0.25 11.86
N HIS A 56 21.01 -1.39 11.46
CA HIS A 56 21.10 -2.62 12.27
C HIS A 56 19.77 -3.05 12.88
N VAL A 57 18.69 -3.00 12.08
CA VAL A 57 17.38 -3.42 12.56
C VAL A 57 17.28 -4.95 12.56
N SER A 58 17.12 -5.50 13.76
CA SER A 58 16.91 -6.93 13.97
C SER A 58 15.65 -7.12 14.80
N MET A 59 14.65 -7.80 14.23
CA MET A 59 13.41 -8.11 14.92
C MET A 59 12.69 -9.26 14.26
N LYS A 60 11.80 -9.91 15.01
CA LYS A 60 11.04 -11.06 14.58
C LYS A 60 9.61 -10.94 15.10
N PHE A 61 8.63 -11.20 14.25
CA PHE A 61 7.21 -11.16 14.62
C PHE A 61 6.40 -12.11 13.74
N ARG A 62 5.19 -12.44 14.19
CA ARG A 62 4.28 -13.33 13.45
C ARG A 62 3.12 -12.55 12.86
N VAL A 63 2.67 -12.99 11.69
CA VAL A 63 1.45 -12.47 11.08
C VAL A 63 0.25 -12.83 11.97
N GLY A 64 -0.61 -11.84 12.22
CA GLY A 64 -1.72 -11.95 13.18
C GLY A 64 -1.44 -11.28 14.52
N GLU A 65 -0.18 -11.01 14.86
CA GLU A 65 0.16 -10.15 15.99
C GLU A 65 -0.14 -8.68 15.66
N ARG A 66 -0.52 -7.93 16.69
CA ARG A 66 -0.66 -6.46 16.58
C ARG A 66 0.65 -5.83 16.96
N LEU A 67 1.41 -5.39 15.98
CA LEU A 67 2.67 -4.69 16.15
C LEU A 67 2.46 -3.19 16.05
N ALA A 68 2.82 -2.44 17.09
CA ALA A 68 2.87 -0.98 17.07
C ALA A 68 4.32 -0.52 16.90
N VAL A 69 4.62 0.17 15.80
CA VAL A 69 5.92 0.78 15.55
C VAL A 69 5.86 2.25 15.96
N VAL A 70 6.53 2.60 17.04
CA VAL A 70 6.53 3.94 17.63
C VAL A 70 7.93 4.59 17.55
N GLY A 71 7.97 5.89 17.51
CA GLY A 71 9.22 6.67 17.44
C GLY A 71 8.97 8.08 16.94
N GLU A 72 9.97 8.92 17.03
CA GLU A 72 9.93 10.30 16.54
C GLU A 72 9.78 10.39 15.03
N ASN A 73 9.44 11.58 14.52
CA ASN A 73 9.41 11.81 13.08
C ASN A 73 10.82 11.64 12.50
N GLY A 74 10.92 10.93 11.38
CA GLY A 74 12.22 10.62 10.77
C GLY A 74 12.93 9.38 11.35
N SER A 75 12.37 8.70 12.36
CA SER A 75 13.00 7.50 12.96
C SER A 75 12.96 6.23 12.11
N GLY A 76 12.50 6.32 10.85
CA GLY A 76 12.50 5.18 9.91
C GLY A 76 11.23 4.32 9.92
N LYS A 77 10.15 4.66 10.66
CA LYS A 77 8.91 3.88 10.73
C LYS A 77 8.32 3.56 9.36
N THR A 78 8.16 4.57 8.52
CA THR A 78 7.63 4.39 7.16
C THR A 78 8.61 3.59 6.29
N THR A 79 9.91 3.78 6.49
CA THR A 79 10.95 3.01 5.78
C THR A 79 10.89 1.53 6.13
N PHE A 80 10.68 1.21 7.41
CA PHE A 80 10.47 -0.17 7.85
C PHE A 80 9.29 -0.84 7.12
N ILE A 81 8.14 -0.16 7.03
CA ILE A 81 6.97 -0.68 6.29
C ILE A 81 7.26 -0.83 4.79
N LYS A 82 7.94 0.15 4.19
CA LYS A 82 8.33 0.08 2.77
C LYS A 82 9.22 -1.11 2.46
N LEU A 83 10.16 -1.43 3.33
CA LEU A 83 11.01 -2.61 3.20
C LEU A 83 10.23 -3.91 3.45
N LEU A 84 9.35 -3.92 4.44
CA LEU A 84 8.47 -5.06 4.71
C LEU A 84 7.60 -5.40 3.50
N CYS A 85 7.06 -4.39 2.82
CA CYS A 85 6.26 -4.55 1.60
C CYS A 85 7.12 -4.72 0.34
N ARG A 86 8.44 -4.80 0.50
CA ARG A 86 9.40 -4.93 -0.60
C ARG A 86 9.23 -3.87 -1.69
N LEU A 87 8.93 -2.61 -1.30
CA LEU A 87 9.02 -1.45 -2.20
C LEU A 87 10.48 -1.04 -2.42
N TYR A 88 11.37 -1.50 -1.56
CA TYR A 88 12.83 -1.44 -1.67
C TYR A 88 13.41 -2.72 -1.09
N ASP A 89 14.56 -3.12 -1.60
CA ASP A 89 15.37 -4.16 -0.97
C ASP A 89 16.35 -3.53 0.04
N PRO A 90 16.71 -4.22 1.14
CA PRO A 90 17.69 -3.70 2.09
C PRO A 90 19.06 -3.49 1.43
N THR A 91 19.80 -2.45 1.88
CA THR A 91 21.17 -2.22 1.43
C THR A 91 22.10 -3.32 1.93
N GLU A 92 21.92 -3.72 3.20
CA GLU A 92 22.65 -4.82 3.84
C GLU A 92 21.70 -5.57 4.77
N GLY A 93 22.06 -6.81 5.12
CA GLY A 93 21.21 -7.71 5.89
C GLY A 93 20.16 -8.39 5.04
N ALA A 94 19.15 -8.94 5.69
CA ALA A 94 18.09 -9.67 5.01
C ALA A 94 16.75 -9.54 5.74
N ILE A 95 15.66 -9.58 4.96
CA ILE A 95 14.31 -9.73 5.47
C ILE A 95 13.83 -11.11 5.05
N LEU A 96 13.36 -11.89 6.01
CA LEU A 96 12.99 -13.27 5.79
C LEU A 96 11.49 -13.46 6.05
N LEU A 97 10.86 -14.23 5.19
CA LEU A 97 9.52 -14.79 5.40
C LEU A 97 9.67 -16.29 5.61
N ASN A 98 9.30 -16.78 6.80
CA ASN A 98 9.47 -18.19 7.19
C ASN A 98 10.93 -18.71 7.00
N GLY A 99 11.91 -17.85 7.30
CA GLY A 99 13.34 -18.21 7.18
C GLY A 99 13.92 -18.08 5.77
N ILE A 100 13.11 -17.74 4.76
CA ILE A 100 13.54 -17.57 3.36
C ILE A 100 13.57 -16.08 3.03
N ASP A 101 14.67 -15.62 2.44
CA ASP A 101 14.84 -14.24 2.01
C ASP A 101 13.72 -13.82 1.05
N ILE A 102 13.06 -12.70 1.35
CA ILE A 102 11.91 -12.22 0.56
C ILE A 102 12.26 -11.94 -0.90
N ARG A 103 13.52 -11.67 -1.21
CA ARG A 103 14.00 -11.47 -2.59
C ARG A 103 13.91 -12.73 -3.45
N LYS A 104 13.85 -13.92 -2.84
CA LYS A 104 13.74 -15.21 -3.56
C LYS A 104 12.32 -15.53 -4.01
N TYR A 105 11.31 -14.89 -3.41
CA TYR A 105 9.91 -15.08 -3.81
C TYR A 105 9.60 -14.33 -5.09
N ASP A 106 8.63 -14.85 -5.84
CA ASP A 106 7.97 -14.10 -6.89
C ASP A 106 7.44 -12.78 -6.32
N TYR A 107 7.72 -11.69 -7.01
CA TYR A 107 7.43 -10.35 -6.49
C TYR A 107 5.94 -10.12 -6.32
N ASP A 108 5.14 -10.46 -7.34
CA ASP A 108 3.69 -10.22 -7.34
C ASP A 108 2.99 -11.08 -6.30
N GLU A 109 3.43 -12.32 -6.13
CA GLU A 109 2.90 -13.19 -5.08
C GLU A 109 3.26 -12.70 -3.67
N TYR A 110 4.49 -12.20 -3.48
CA TYR A 110 4.91 -11.67 -2.19
C TYR A 110 4.12 -10.41 -1.81
N ILE A 111 4.00 -9.42 -2.71
CA ILE A 111 3.27 -8.19 -2.40
C ILE A 111 1.77 -8.44 -2.20
N ALA A 112 1.21 -9.47 -2.83
CA ALA A 112 -0.18 -9.86 -2.64
C ALA A 112 -0.51 -10.38 -1.22
N LEU A 113 0.50 -10.66 -0.39
CA LEU A 113 0.32 -10.99 1.03
C LEU A 113 -0.06 -9.78 1.87
N PHE A 114 0.17 -8.56 1.38
CA PHE A 114 0.01 -7.32 2.13
C PHE A 114 -1.18 -6.51 1.64
N SER A 115 -1.84 -5.84 2.58
CA SER A 115 -2.75 -4.75 2.30
C SER A 115 -2.25 -3.54 3.10
N VAL A 116 -1.92 -2.45 2.42
CA VAL A 116 -1.24 -1.31 3.03
C VAL A 116 -2.02 -0.03 2.80
N VAL A 117 -2.20 0.74 3.86
CA VAL A 117 -2.68 2.11 3.80
C VAL A 117 -1.54 3.03 4.23
N PHE A 118 -0.95 3.74 3.28
CA PHE A 118 0.07 4.73 3.57
C PHE A 118 -0.54 6.02 4.10
N GLN A 119 0.25 6.81 4.82
CA GLN A 119 -0.22 8.07 5.41
C GLN A 119 -0.57 9.12 4.35
N ASP A 120 0.08 9.08 3.21
CA ASP A 120 -0.07 9.97 2.06
C ASP A 120 -1.07 9.45 1.00
N PHE A 121 -1.97 8.54 1.41
CA PHE A 121 -3.03 8.06 0.51
C PHE A 121 -3.88 9.23 0.00
N GLN A 122 -4.35 9.11 -1.24
CA GLN A 122 -5.27 10.07 -1.82
C GLN A 122 -6.55 9.39 -2.29
N LEU A 123 -7.67 10.07 -2.07
CA LEU A 123 -8.94 9.74 -2.69
C LEU A 123 -9.10 10.60 -3.94
N LEU A 124 -9.72 10.02 -4.93
CA LEU A 124 -9.96 10.68 -6.21
C LEU A 124 -11.36 11.29 -6.24
N SER A 125 -11.57 12.32 -7.05
CA SER A 125 -12.86 12.98 -7.26
C SER A 125 -13.81 12.11 -8.11
N PHE A 126 -13.89 10.81 -7.76
CA PHE A 126 -14.80 9.81 -8.32
C PHE A 126 -15.88 9.46 -7.31
N SER A 127 -16.75 8.48 -7.62
CA SER A 127 -17.72 8.00 -6.64
C SER A 127 -17.05 7.29 -5.47
N LEU A 128 -17.74 7.23 -4.34
CA LEU A 128 -17.26 6.53 -3.14
C LEU A 128 -16.98 5.06 -3.45
N GLY A 129 -17.86 4.40 -4.20
CA GLY A 129 -17.69 3.00 -4.57
C GLY A 129 -16.47 2.77 -5.44
N GLN A 130 -16.20 3.66 -6.39
CA GLN A 130 -15.00 3.61 -7.23
C GLN A 130 -13.72 3.84 -6.43
N ASN A 131 -13.75 4.73 -5.43
CA ASN A 131 -12.62 4.95 -4.53
C ASN A 131 -12.32 3.71 -3.68
N VAL A 132 -13.35 3.03 -3.15
CA VAL A 132 -13.17 1.80 -2.37
C VAL A 132 -12.67 0.66 -3.23
N ALA A 133 -13.21 0.49 -4.42
CA ALA A 133 -12.82 -0.59 -5.32
C ALA A 133 -11.51 -0.35 -6.07
N ALA A 134 -11.03 0.91 -6.10
CA ALA A 134 -9.94 1.36 -6.98
C ALA A 134 -10.17 0.96 -8.46
N ALA A 135 -11.43 0.88 -8.89
CA ALA A 135 -11.84 0.45 -10.22
C ALA A 135 -13.14 1.15 -10.67
N VAL A 136 -13.32 1.26 -11.98
CA VAL A 136 -14.55 1.85 -12.56
C VAL A 136 -15.76 0.94 -12.33
N GLN A 137 -15.58 -0.36 -12.49
CA GLN A 137 -16.61 -1.36 -12.24
C GLN A 137 -16.32 -2.10 -10.93
N TYR A 138 -17.33 -2.24 -10.09
CA TYR A 138 -17.17 -2.86 -8.79
C TYR A 138 -18.44 -3.59 -8.32
N ASN A 139 -18.29 -4.44 -7.32
CA ASN A 139 -19.41 -5.11 -6.66
C ASN A 139 -19.92 -4.19 -5.51
N PRO A 140 -21.17 -3.65 -5.60
CA PRO A 140 -21.71 -2.73 -4.60
C PRO A 140 -21.84 -3.34 -3.20
N GLU A 141 -22.25 -4.62 -3.12
CA GLU A 141 -22.42 -5.28 -1.83
C GLU A 141 -21.08 -5.48 -1.11
N ARG A 142 -20.03 -5.85 -1.86
CA ARG A 142 -18.69 -5.96 -1.32
C ARG A 142 -18.16 -4.59 -0.85
N ALA A 143 -18.35 -3.54 -1.64
CA ALA A 143 -17.93 -2.19 -1.27
C ALA A 143 -18.63 -1.70 0.00
N LYS A 144 -19.95 -1.91 0.14
CA LYS A 144 -20.71 -1.60 1.35
C LYS A 144 -20.17 -2.37 2.57
N ALA A 145 -19.94 -3.66 2.42
CA ALA A 145 -19.42 -4.49 3.50
C ALA A 145 -18.03 -4.04 3.98
N CYS A 146 -17.14 -3.66 3.06
CA CYS A 146 -15.83 -3.10 3.39
C CYS A 146 -15.94 -1.77 4.14
N LEU A 147 -16.80 -0.85 3.67
CA LEU A 147 -17.06 0.43 4.35
C LEU A 147 -17.64 0.24 5.76
N GLN A 148 -18.56 -0.71 5.94
CA GLN A 148 -19.10 -1.04 7.26
C GLN A 148 -18.00 -1.55 8.19
N LYS A 149 -17.15 -2.47 7.74
CA LYS A 149 -16.01 -2.99 8.52
C LYS A 149 -15.00 -1.91 8.87
N ALA A 150 -14.80 -0.93 7.99
CA ALA A 150 -13.93 0.21 8.23
C ALA A 150 -14.58 1.29 9.15
N GLY A 151 -15.81 1.08 9.62
CA GLY A 151 -16.53 2.02 10.50
C GLY A 151 -17.05 3.27 9.76
N PHE A 152 -17.38 3.14 8.48
CA PHE A 152 -17.96 4.21 7.65
C PHE A 152 -19.46 4.00 7.39
N GLY A 153 -20.09 2.97 7.95
CA GLY A 153 -21.45 2.58 7.67
C GLY A 153 -22.49 3.68 7.96
N ASP A 154 -22.42 4.33 9.14
CA ASP A 154 -23.34 5.38 9.53
C ASP A 154 -23.25 6.60 8.59
N ARG A 155 -22.03 6.94 8.19
CA ARG A 155 -21.80 8.02 7.25
C ARG A 155 -22.31 7.68 5.85
N LEU A 156 -22.09 6.45 5.38
CA LEU A 156 -22.63 5.96 4.11
C LEU A 156 -24.15 6.10 4.03
N ALA A 157 -24.87 5.82 5.13
CA ALA A 157 -26.32 5.95 5.18
C ALA A 157 -26.82 7.41 5.08
N GLN A 158 -25.97 8.38 5.40
CA GLN A 158 -26.27 9.82 5.33
C GLN A 158 -25.90 10.44 3.98
N LEU A 159 -25.19 9.73 3.11
CA LEU A 159 -24.80 10.24 1.81
C LEU A 159 -25.98 10.20 0.83
N PRO A 160 -26.18 11.26 0.02
CA PRO A 160 -27.37 11.41 -0.81
C PRO A 160 -27.53 10.29 -1.85
N ASP A 161 -26.42 9.86 -2.45
CA ASP A 161 -26.42 8.86 -3.51
C ASP A 161 -25.67 7.56 -3.08
N GLY A 162 -25.48 7.37 -1.76
CA GLY A 162 -24.79 6.19 -1.23
C GLY A 162 -23.40 5.99 -1.84
N LEU A 163 -23.15 4.83 -2.45
CA LEU A 163 -21.88 4.51 -3.11
C LEU A 163 -21.59 5.36 -4.36
N GLU A 164 -22.63 5.90 -5.01
CA GLU A 164 -22.47 6.74 -6.20
C GLU A 164 -22.20 8.21 -5.86
N THR A 165 -22.24 8.57 -4.58
CA THR A 165 -21.89 9.92 -4.12
C THR A 165 -20.48 10.27 -4.59
N LYS A 166 -20.36 11.36 -5.35
CA LYS A 166 -19.06 11.89 -5.80
C LYS A 166 -18.31 12.52 -4.64
N LEU A 167 -17.02 12.21 -4.56
CA LEU A 167 -16.14 12.82 -3.57
C LEU A 167 -15.52 14.08 -4.17
N TYR A 168 -15.43 15.12 -3.33
CA TYR A 168 -14.90 16.45 -3.67
C TYR A 168 -15.69 17.17 -4.77
N LYS A 169 -15.42 18.44 -4.95
CA LYS A 169 -16.14 19.32 -5.90
C LYS A 169 -15.35 19.64 -7.17
N ASP A 170 -14.28 18.89 -7.44
CA ASP A 170 -13.40 19.22 -8.56
C ASP A 170 -14.07 19.04 -9.92
N PHE A 171 -14.99 18.08 -10.04
CA PHE A 171 -15.71 17.78 -11.28
C PHE A 171 -17.23 17.76 -11.14
N ASP A 172 -17.75 17.88 -9.92
CA ASP A 172 -19.19 17.88 -9.65
C ASP A 172 -19.50 18.81 -8.46
N GLU A 173 -20.29 19.86 -8.70
CA GLU A 173 -20.66 20.82 -7.66
C GLU A 173 -21.42 20.18 -6.49
N LYS A 174 -22.10 19.05 -6.73
CA LYS A 174 -22.79 18.25 -5.70
C LYS A 174 -21.85 17.33 -4.92
N GLY A 175 -20.58 17.29 -5.29
CA GLY A 175 -19.58 16.47 -4.62
C GLY A 175 -19.47 16.76 -3.13
N VAL A 176 -19.35 15.72 -2.33
CA VAL A 176 -19.29 15.78 -0.86
C VAL A 176 -17.86 15.92 -0.40
N GLN A 177 -17.60 16.87 0.49
CA GLN A 177 -16.32 17.00 1.15
C GLN A 177 -16.16 15.91 2.21
N ILE A 178 -14.99 15.31 2.27
CA ILE A 178 -14.63 14.23 3.18
C ILE A 178 -13.58 14.75 4.16
N SER A 179 -13.81 14.53 5.46
CA SER A 179 -12.83 14.83 6.50
C SER A 179 -11.64 13.86 6.46
N GLY A 180 -10.51 14.25 7.05
CA GLY A 180 -9.31 13.38 7.09
C GLY A 180 -9.57 12.01 7.72
N GLY A 181 -10.35 11.95 8.80
CA GLY A 181 -10.73 10.69 9.45
C GLY A 181 -11.67 9.83 8.60
N GLU A 182 -12.61 10.45 7.88
CA GLU A 182 -13.46 9.75 6.91
C GLU A 182 -12.63 9.21 5.73
N ALA A 183 -11.69 10.00 5.23
CA ALA A 183 -10.80 9.58 4.16
C ALA A 183 -9.94 8.37 4.56
N GLN A 184 -9.45 8.32 5.81
CA GLN A 184 -8.74 7.14 6.33
C GLN A 184 -9.62 5.90 6.36
N LYS A 185 -10.89 6.01 6.78
CA LYS A 185 -11.83 4.89 6.78
C LYS A 185 -12.10 4.37 5.36
N ILE A 186 -12.23 5.27 4.38
CA ILE A 186 -12.42 4.90 2.98
C ILE A 186 -11.16 4.20 2.43
N ALA A 187 -9.97 4.73 2.74
CA ALA A 187 -8.71 4.10 2.35
C ALA A 187 -8.53 2.71 2.99
N LEU A 188 -8.99 2.53 4.23
CA LEU A 188 -8.98 1.22 4.92
C LEU A 188 -9.99 0.23 4.32
N ALA A 189 -11.09 0.73 3.74
CA ALA A 189 -12.11 -0.10 3.08
C ALA A 189 -11.67 -0.57 1.67
N ARG A 190 -10.65 0.08 1.07
CA ARG A 190 -10.06 -0.25 -0.24
C ARG A 190 -9.27 -1.55 -0.16
#